data_8993dd90f5df3ad22d88e2a41e22eaa3
#
_entry.id   8993dd90f5df3ad22d88e2a41e22eaa3
#
_cell.length_a   1.000
_cell.length_b   1.000
_cell.length_c   1.000
_cell.angle_alpha   90.00
_cell.angle_beta   90.00
_cell.angle_gamma   90.00
#
_symmetry.space_group_name_H-M   'P 1'
#
loop_
_entity.id
_entity.type
_entity.pdbx_description
1 polymer ?
#
loop_
_entity_poly.entity_id
_entity_poly.type
_entity_poly.pdbx_seq_one_letter_code
_entity_poly.pdbx_strand_id
1 'polypeptide(L)'
;ENAESNLELSNAILGSLAATLITSRLQRDLTDSSSQRNIGLGFGHSLLAIDNVTRGLNEIDLSQGVLDADLSDNWEILGEAIQTVIRAEVAFPPLPV
;
A
#
# COMPACT_ATOMS: atom_id res chain seq x y z
N GLU A 1 -2.54 -2.09 -14.82
CA GLU A 1 -1.36 -1.82 -15.68
C GLU A 1 -0.82 -0.40 -15.50
N ASN A 2 -1.63 0.65 -15.76
CA ASN A 2 -1.15 2.05 -15.65
C ASN A 2 -0.73 2.43 -14.22
N ALA A 3 -1.51 2.06 -13.22
CA ALA A 3 -1.17 2.30 -11.81
C ALA A 3 0.11 1.55 -11.41
N GLU A 4 0.27 0.30 -11.81
CA GLU A 4 1.44 -0.53 -11.56
C GLU A 4 2.71 0.14 -12.11
N SER A 5 2.71 0.49 -13.39
CA SER A 5 3.86 1.17 -14.01
C SER A 5 4.23 2.48 -13.32
N ASN A 6 3.24 3.27 -12.90
CA ASN A 6 3.50 4.52 -12.20
C ASN A 6 4.05 4.28 -10.78
N LEU A 7 3.61 3.23 -10.09
CA LEU A 7 4.17 2.85 -8.78
C LEU A 7 5.63 2.38 -8.92
N GLU A 8 5.94 1.60 -9.94
CA GLU A 8 7.31 1.16 -10.21
C GLU A 8 8.24 2.35 -10.48
N LEU A 9 7.80 3.31 -11.31
CA LEU A 9 8.56 4.54 -11.58
C LEU A 9 8.74 5.37 -10.31
N SER A 10 7.70 5.55 -9.53
CA SER A 10 7.77 6.25 -8.25
C SER A 10 8.78 5.59 -7.30
N ASN A 11 8.70 4.27 -7.14
CA ASN A 11 9.61 3.51 -6.29
C ASN A 11 11.07 3.63 -6.76
N ALA A 12 11.31 3.59 -8.07
CA ALA A 12 12.65 3.73 -8.62
C ALA A 12 13.23 5.11 -8.33
N ILE A 13 12.45 6.17 -8.54
CA ILE A 13 12.87 7.55 -8.28
C ILE A 13 13.11 7.78 -6.78
N LEU A 14 12.15 7.45 -5.93
CA LEU A 14 12.24 7.65 -4.49
C LEU A 14 13.33 6.78 -3.86
N GLY A 15 13.50 5.54 -4.33
CA GLY A 15 14.59 4.66 -3.90
C GLY A 15 15.98 5.21 -4.27
N SER A 16 16.14 5.75 -5.47
CA SER A 16 17.38 6.41 -5.89
C SER A 16 17.67 7.64 -5.03
N LEU A 17 16.65 8.45 -4.72
CA LEU A 17 16.79 9.61 -3.85
C LEU A 17 17.18 9.21 -2.42
N ALA A 18 16.55 8.18 -1.88
CA ALA A 18 16.86 7.66 -0.56
C ALA A 18 18.31 7.18 -0.45
N ALA A 19 18.83 6.54 -1.49
CA ALA A 19 20.21 6.09 -1.52
C ALA A 19 21.22 7.25 -1.72
N THR A 20 20.88 8.24 -2.53
CA THR A 20 21.79 9.33 -2.88
C THR A 20 21.87 10.40 -1.80
N LEU A 21 20.72 10.81 -1.25
CA LEU A 21 20.65 11.98 -0.36
C LEU A 21 21.25 11.74 1.03
N ILE A 22 21.42 10.50 1.45
CA ILE A 22 22.08 10.17 2.72
C ILE A 22 23.62 10.24 2.63
N THR A 23 24.17 10.32 1.41
CA THR A 23 25.61 10.33 1.19
C THR A 23 26.09 11.76 0.96
N SER A 24 26.97 12.26 1.83
CA SER A 24 27.63 13.55 1.66
C SER A 24 29.12 13.35 1.43
N ARG A 25 29.68 14.05 0.46
CA ARG A 25 31.09 14.02 0.13
C ARG A 25 31.73 15.35 0.51
N LEU A 26 32.78 15.29 1.32
CA LEU A 26 33.46 16.49 1.82
C LEU A 26 32.49 17.43 2.56
N GLN A 27 32.60 18.72 2.33
CA GLN A 27 31.77 19.73 2.98
C GLN A 27 30.39 19.89 2.33
N ARG A 28 30.30 19.61 1.05
CA ARG A 28 29.06 19.72 0.27
C ARG A 28 29.12 18.84 -0.97
N ASP A 29 28.09 18.04 -1.15
CA ASP A 29 27.87 17.28 -2.38
C ASP A 29 26.79 17.97 -3.22
N LEU A 30 27.17 18.45 -4.40
CA LEU A 30 26.24 19.10 -5.33
C LEU A 30 25.35 18.13 -6.09
N THR A 31 25.64 16.82 -6.01
CA THR A 31 24.81 15.78 -6.61
C THR A 31 23.39 15.80 -6.05
N ASP A 32 23.21 16.10 -4.76
CA ASP A 32 21.94 16.18 -4.10
C ASP A 32 21.00 17.24 -4.72
N SER A 33 21.56 18.37 -5.13
CA SER A 33 20.81 19.47 -5.75
C SER A 33 20.05 19.05 -7.02
N SER A 34 20.68 18.22 -7.84
CA SER A 34 20.03 17.67 -9.05
C SER A 34 19.04 16.57 -8.72
N SER A 35 19.36 15.71 -7.76
CA SER A 35 18.52 14.62 -7.33
C SER A 35 17.23 15.12 -6.68
N GLN A 36 17.29 16.11 -5.80
CA GLN A 36 16.14 16.68 -5.10
C GLN A 36 15.08 17.26 -6.03
N ARG A 37 15.44 17.71 -7.21
CA ARG A 37 14.47 18.22 -8.20
C ARG A 37 13.50 17.15 -8.68
N ASN A 38 13.82 15.88 -8.49
CA ASN A 38 12.99 14.76 -8.90
C ASN A 38 12.05 14.25 -7.79
N ILE A 39 12.08 14.84 -6.60
CA ILE A 39 11.17 14.48 -5.50
C ILE A 39 9.70 14.63 -5.95
N GLY A 40 9.36 15.78 -6.55
CA GLY A 40 8.02 16.04 -7.04
C GLY A 40 7.58 15.05 -8.14
N LEU A 41 8.52 14.59 -8.97
CA LEU A 41 8.22 13.59 -9.99
C LEU A 41 7.87 12.23 -9.36
N GLY A 42 8.62 11.78 -8.35
CA GLY A 42 8.32 10.56 -7.61
C GLY A 42 6.93 10.58 -6.99
N PHE A 43 6.59 11.66 -6.28
CA PHE A 43 5.25 11.82 -5.71
C PHE A 43 4.17 11.97 -6.78
N GLY A 44 4.45 12.64 -7.90
CA GLY A 44 3.51 12.77 -9.02
C GLY A 44 3.10 11.41 -9.59
N HIS A 45 4.05 10.50 -9.79
CA HIS A 45 3.75 9.14 -10.22
C HIS A 45 2.93 8.37 -9.18
N SER A 46 3.22 8.52 -7.88
CA SER A 46 2.43 7.89 -6.81
C SER A 46 0.97 8.38 -6.82
N LEU A 47 0.76 9.69 -6.91
CA LEU A 47 -0.58 10.28 -6.94
C LEU A 47 -1.37 9.83 -8.17
N LEU A 48 -0.74 9.80 -9.34
CA LEU A 48 -1.38 9.31 -10.55
C LEU A 48 -1.78 7.84 -10.44
N ALA A 49 -0.92 7.01 -9.84
CA ALA A 49 -1.23 5.61 -9.60
C ALA A 49 -2.44 5.44 -8.67
N ILE A 50 -2.47 6.18 -7.56
CA ILE A 50 -3.57 6.15 -6.57
C ILE A 50 -4.88 6.60 -7.22
N ASP A 51 -4.86 7.68 -8.02
CA ASP A 51 -6.05 8.15 -8.74
C ASP A 51 -6.58 7.07 -9.70
N ASN A 52 -5.70 6.43 -10.47
CA ASN A 52 -6.10 5.37 -11.38
C ASN A 52 -6.67 4.13 -10.66
N VAL A 53 -6.11 3.74 -9.51
CA VAL A 53 -6.66 2.66 -8.68
C VAL A 53 -8.03 3.06 -8.14
N THR A 54 -8.17 4.27 -7.63
CA THR A 54 -9.45 4.78 -7.10
C THR A 54 -10.53 4.79 -8.16
N ARG A 55 -10.20 5.23 -9.37
CA ARG A 55 -11.14 5.18 -10.50
C ARG A 55 -11.54 3.74 -10.84
N GLY A 56 -10.57 2.83 -10.93
CA GLY A 56 -10.85 1.42 -11.20
C GLY A 56 -11.72 0.78 -10.12
N LEU A 57 -11.50 1.09 -8.85
CA LEU A 57 -12.34 0.60 -7.76
C LEU A 57 -13.78 1.12 -7.83
N ASN A 58 -13.97 2.36 -8.26
CA ASN A 58 -15.31 2.94 -8.44
C ASN A 58 -16.08 2.36 -9.64
N GLU A 59 -15.39 1.69 -10.55
CA GLU A 59 -15.97 1.06 -11.74
C GLU A 59 -16.21 -0.45 -11.56
N ILE A 60 -15.84 -1.01 -10.37
CA ILE A 60 -16.08 -2.43 -10.09
C ILE A 60 -17.58 -2.64 -9.85
N ASP A 61 -18.16 -3.56 -10.60
CA ASP A 61 -19.50 -4.08 -10.36
C ASP A 61 -19.43 -5.43 -9.65
N LEU A 62 -20.21 -5.59 -8.60
CA LEU A 62 -20.21 -6.80 -7.77
C LEU A 62 -21.46 -7.63 -8.03
N SER A 63 -21.27 -8.88 -8.41
CA SER A 63 -22.37 -9.84 -8.50
C SER A 63 -22.69 -10.41 -7.11
N GLN A 64 -23.55 -9.71 -6.37
CA GLN A 64 -23.89 -10.06 -4.98
C GLN A 64 -24.42 -11.51 -4.86
N GLY A 65 -25.26 -11.95 -5.78
CA GLY A 65 -25.80 -13.30 -5.73
C GLY A 65 -24.74 -14.41 -5.87
N VAL A 66 -23.70 -14.17 -6.66
CA VAL A 66 -22.57 -15.11 -6.79
C VAL A 66 -21.73 -15.13 -5.52
N LEU A 67 -21.48 -13.95 -4.95
CA LEU A 67 -20.72 -13.82 -3.70
C LEU A 67 -21.42 -14.51 -2.54
N ASP A 68 -22.72 -14.30 -2.41
CA ASP A 68 -23.54 -14.91 -1.35
C ASP A 68 -23.59 -16.44 -1.48
N ALA A 69 -23.71 -16.96 -2.71
CA ALA A 69 -23.69 -18.40 -2.96
C ALA A 69 -22.33 -19.00 -2.60
N ASP A 70 -21.23 -18.37 -3.05
CA ASP A 70 -19.88 -18.83 -2.79
C ASP A 70 -19.56 -18.80 -1.29
N LEU A 71 -19.96 -17.75 -0.59
CA LEU A 71 -19.77 -17.63 0.86
C LEU A 71 -20.60 -18.66 1.63
N SER A 72 -21.83 -18.95 1.20
CA SER A 72 -22.71 -19.89 1.88
C SER A 72 -22.20 -21.32 1.85
N ASP A 73 -21.42 -21.68 0.84
CA ASP A 73 -20.84 -23.01 0.69
C ASP A 73 -19.43 -23.15 1.30
N ASN A 74 -18.82 -22.05 1.71
CA ASN A 74 -17.42 -22.00 2.14
C ASN A 74 -17.21 -21.25 3.47
N TRP A 75 -17.97 -21.60 4.50
CA TRP A 75 -17.88 -20.95 5.82
C TRP A 75 -16.53 -21.13 6.53
N GLU A 76 -15.72 -22.10 6.12
CA GLU A 76 -14.38 -22.33 6.65
C GLU A 76 -13.43 -21.12 6.50
N ILE A 77 -13.70 -20.22 5.54
CA ILE A 77 -12.91 -18.98 5.37
C ILE A 77 -12.98 -18.06 6.59
N LEU A 78 -14.03 -18.19 7.41
CA LEU A 78 -14.17 -17.43 8.65
C LEU A 78 -13.32 -17.98 9.81
N GLY A 79 -12.74 -19.15 9.66
CA GLY A 79 -11.97 -19.83 10.71
C GLY A 79 -10.84 -18.97 11.28
N GLU A 80 -10.10 -18.27 10.45
CA GLU A 80 -9.01 -17.39 10.90
C GLU A 80 -9.53 -16.16 11.65
N ALA A 81 -10.60 -15.53 11.18
CA ALA A 81 -11.21 -14.38 11.85
C ALA A 81 -11.74 -14.77 13.24
N ILE A 82 -12.44 -15.91 13.34
CA ILE A 82 -12.93 -16.46 14.60
C ILE A 82 -11.77 -16.78 15.54
N GLN A 83 -10.74 -17.43 15.04
CA GLN A 83 -9.55 -17.75 15.83
C GLN A 83 -8.85 -16.49 16.36
N THR A 84 -8.79 -15.44 15.58
CA THR A 84 -8.17 -14.16 15.98
C THR A 84 -8.96 -13.51 17.12
N VAL A 85 -10.29 -13.50 17.05
CA VAL A 85 -11.14 -12.98 18.11
C VAL A 85 -10.98 -13.81 19.39
N ILE A 86 -11.02 -15.13 19.29
CA ILE A 86 -10.83 -16.02 20.44
C ILE A 86 -9.47 -15.80 21.11
N ARG A 87 -8.41 -15.67 20.31
CA ARG A 87 -7.07 -15.40 20.85
C ARG A 87 -6.98 -14.06 21.58
N ALA A 88 -7.62 -13.03 21.05
CA ALA A 88 -7.65 -11.71 21.68
C ALA A 88 -8.35 -11.78 23.05
N GLU A 89 -9.50 -12.44 23.14
CA GLU A 89 -10.26 -12.61 24.38
C GLU A 89 -9.49 -13.45 25.42
N VAL A 90 -8.81 -14.51 25.00
CA VAL A 90 -8.04 -15.37 25.91
C VAL A 90 -6.72 -14.71 26.35
N ALA A 91 -6.04 -14.00 25.45
CA ALA A 91 -4.75 -13.37 25.77
C ALA A 91 -4.91 -12.07 26.58
N PHE A 92 -6.02 -11.38 26.42
CA PHE A 92 -6.31 -10.11 27.08
C PHE A 92 -7.72 -10.12 27.70
N PRO A 93 -7.96 -10.96 28.72
CA PRO A 93 -9.25 -10.92 29.40
C PRO A 93 -9.49 -9.53 29.98
N PRO A 94 -10.74 -9.03 29.95
CA PRO A 94 -11.06 -7.74 30.55
C PRO A 94 -10.65 -7.75 32.02
N LEU A 95 -10.03 -6.67 32.47
CA LEU A 95 -9.64 -6.51 33.86
C LEU A 95 -10.89 -6.61 34.75
N PRO A 96 -10.85 -7.36 35.85
CA PRO A 96 -11.98 -7.42 36.76
C PRO A 96 -12.25 -6.02 37.31
N VAL A 97 -13.51 -5.59 37.23
CA VAL A 97 -14.01 -4.30 37.76
C VAL A 97 -14.14 -4.42 39.26
#